data_18a3cb09975c2d45dcfe9ff9f0f0b3a5
#
_entry.id   18a3cb09975c2d45dcfe9ff9f0f0b3a5
#
_cell.length_a   1.000
_cell.length_b   1.000
_cell.length_c   1.000
_cell.angle_alpha   90.00
_cell.angle_beta   90.00
_cell.angle_gamma   90.00
#
_symmetry.space_group_name_H-M   'P 1'
#
loop_
_entity.id
_entity.type
_entity.pdbx_description
1 polymer ?
#
loop_
_entity_poly.entity_id
_entity_poly.type
_entity_poly.pdbx_seq_one_letter_code
_entity_poly.pdbx_strand_id
1 'polypeptide(L)'
;MDLGRTRAGRVIPALFAGLCDDAAVFPPGLAPLPDAVAAHDVYGKAWYADLVGPLVLAAPALDALGDLLRPRETPLPVAVTLPGGPAQVPGVLDAVKTLPVDLRALEIAVPDGMRPDELLDAVAAATAPVYVEIPRDDRRGPLLRALAGTGHRAKFRTGGVRADLYPDDAELADAIRAAVEAGVPFKATAGLHHAVRNTDPETGFEQHGFLNLLLAAADPGQAEAALAERDGSVVAERVRALDPGARERFTSFGTCSISDPLTELAALGLLPRGEA
;
A
#
# COMPACT_ATOMS: atom_id res chain seq x y z
N MET A 1 -41.90 -10.98 -17.35
CA MET A 1 -41.77 -10.65 -15.91
C MET A 1 -40.38 -11.01 -15.52
N ASP A 2 -39.47 -10.04 -15.64
CA ASP A 2 -38.09 -10.21 -15.27
C ASP A 2 -37.97 -9.80 -13.81
N LEU A 3 -37.83 -10.81 -12.94
CA LEU A 3 -37.62 -10.57 -11.51
C LEU A 3 -36.20 -10.12 -11.33
N GLY A 4 -36.03 -8.81 -11.24
CA GLY A 4 -34.78 -8.17 -10.83
C GLY A 4 -34.17 -8.88 -9.63
N ARG A 5 -33.17 -9.71 -9.87
CA ARG A 5 -32.24 -10.17 -8.84
C ARG A 5 -31.47 -8.94 -8.38
N THR A 6 -31.99 -8.28 -7.35
CA THR A 6 -31.19 -7.39 -6.52
C THR A 6 -29.94 -8.18 -6.13
N ARG A 7 -28.78 -7.76 -6.62
CA ARG A 7 -27.49 -8.12 -6.07
C ARG A 7 -27.54 -7.71 -4.58
N ALA A 8 -27.90 -8.64 -3.70
CA ALA A 8 -27.60 -8.51 -2.28
C ALA A 8 -26.07 -8.45 -2.21
N GLY A 9 -25.54 -7.20 -2.10
CA GLY A 9 -24.18 -6.89 -2.43
C GLY A 9 -23.22 -7.60 -1.46
N ARG A 10 -22.27 -8.31 -2.01
CA ARG A 10 -20.99 -8.55 -1.37
C ARG A 10 -20.33 -7.18 -1.31
N VAL A 11 -20.44 -6.49 -0.19
CA VAL A 11 -19.87 -5.16 0.01
C VAL A 11 -18.56 -5.34 0.75
N ILE A 12 -17.49 -4.74 0.23
CA ILE A 12 -16.23 -4.63 0.95
C ILE A 12 -16.45 -3.68 2.14
N PRO A 13 -16.19 -4.13 3.39
CA PRO A 13 -16.27 -3.23 4.55
C PRO A 13 -15.36 -2.01 4.38
N ALA A 14 -15.79 -0.85 4.88
CA ALA A 14 -15.01 0.40 4.80
C ALA A 14 -13.58 0.24 5.35
N LEU A 15 -13.40 -0.64 6.33
CA LEU A 15 -12.09 -0.98 6.89
C LEU A 15 -11.11 -1.57 5.85
N PHE A 16 -11.59 -2.15 4.78
CA PHE A 16 -10.76 -2.78 3.72
C PHE A 16 -10.82 -2.06 2.38
N ALA A 17 -11.59 -0.98 2.27
CA ALA A 17 -11.70 -0.23 1.01
C ALA A 17 -10.34 0.36 0.59
N GLY A 18 -9.86 0.04 -0.63
CA GLY A 18 -8.58 0.49 -1.16
C GLY A 18 -7.37 0.06 -0.31
N LEU A 19 -7.47 -1.10 0.38
CA LEU A 19 -6.40 -1.56 1.25
C LEU A 19 -5.21 -2.13 0.48
N CYS A 20 -5.45 -2.79 -0.65
CA CYS A 20 -4.45 -3.55 -1.41
C CYS A 20 -4.04 -2.80 -2.68
N ASP A 21 -2.90 -2.11 -2.67
CA ASP A 21 -2.34 -1.53 -3.89
C ASP A 21 -1.74 -2.63 -4.75
N ASP A 22 -2.08 -2.66 -6.03
CA ASP A 22 -1.68 -3.70 -6.97
C ASP A 22 -0.24 -3.46 -7.44
N ALA A 23 0.71 -4.16 -6.87
CA ALA A 23 2.13 -4.07 -7.16
C ALA A 23 2.65 -5.30 -7.96
N ALA A 24 1.81 -5.92 -8.79
CA ALA A 24 2.10 -7.18 -9.50
C ALA A 24 3.39 -7.15 -10.34
N VAL A 25 3.78 -5.98 -10.85
CA VAL A 25 5.02 -5.80 -11.64
C VAL A 25 6.30 -5.81 -10.80
N PHE A 26 6.19 -5.75 -9.47
CA PHE A 26 7.34 -5.76 -8.57
C PHE A 26 7.64 -7.18 -8.04
N PRO A 27 8.89 -7.43 -7.60
CA PRO A 27 9.22 -8.71 -6.96
C PRO A 27 8.33 -9.00 -5.74
N PRO A 28 7.99 -10.27 -5.51
CA PRO A 28 8.33 -11.47 -6.28
C PRO A 28 7.43 -11.71 -7.51
N GLY A 29 6.33 -10.97 -7.71
CA GLY A 29 5.35 -11.18 -8.76
C GLY A 29 5.94 -11.06 -10.17
N LEU A 30 6.67 -9.97 -10.45
CA LEU A 30 7.34 -9.68 -11.73
C LEU A 30 6.42 -9.87 -12.95
N ALA A 31 5.14 -9.59 -12.81
CA ALA A 31 4.19 -9.70 -13.91
C ALA A 31 4.60 -8.76 -15.06
N PRO A 32 4.55 -9.21 -16.32
CA PRO A 32 4.70 -8.32 -17.46
C PRO A 32 3.69 -7.17 -17.39
N LEU A 33 4.11 -5.96 -17.75
CA LEU A 33 3.23 -4.77 -17.67
C LEU A 33 1.89 -4.95 -18.41
N PRO A 34 1.82 -5.55 -19.62
CA PRO A 34 0.55 -5.79 -20.30
C PRO A 34 -0.40 -6.67 -19.50
N ASP A 35 0.14 -7.71 -18.85
CA ASP A 35 -0.65 -8.67 -18.06
C ASP A 35 -1.14 -8.02 -16.77
N ALA A 36 -0.30 -7.22 -16.10
CA ALA A 36 -0.67 -6.46 -14.89
C ALA A 36 -1.79 -5.46 -15.18
N VAL A 37 -1.73 -4.71 -16.29
CA VAL A 37 -2.79 -3.77 -16.70
C VAL A 37 -4.09 -4.52 -16.99
N ALA A 38 -4.02 -5.63 -17.71
CA ALA A 38 -5.20 -6.44 -18.02
C ALA A 38 -5.85 -7.05 -16.76
N ALA A 39 -5.03 -7.55 -15.83
CA ALA A 39 -5.50 -8.09 -14.56
C ALA A 39 -6.15 -6.99 -13.70
N HIS A 40 -5.52 -5.82 -13.60
CA HIS A 40 -6.06 -4.69 -12.85
C HIS A 40 -7.43 -4.23 -13.39
N ASP A 41 -7.61 -4.22 -14.72
CA ASP A 41 -8.90 -3.95 -15.34
C ASP A 41 -9.97 -4.99 -15.01
N VAL A 42 -9.60 -6.25 -14.80
CA VAL A 42 -10.49 -7.30 -14.33
C VAL A 42 -10.86 -7.08 -12.86
N TYR A 43 -9.88 -6.75 -12.01
CA TYR A 43 -10.13 -6.46 -10.59
C TYR A 43 -11.12 -5.31 -10.41
N GLY A 44 -11.00 -4.23 -11.21
CA GLY A 44 -11.91 -3.08 -11.16
C GLY A 44 -13.36 -3.39 -11.51
N LYS A 45 -13.66 -4.58 -12.07
CA LYS A 45 -15.01 -5.06 -12.40
C LYS A 45 -15.49 -6.18 -11.48
N ALA A 46 -14.63 -6.69 -10.63
CA ALA A 46 -14.93 -7.78 -9.72
C ALA A 46 -15.82 -7.33 -8.56
N TRP A 47 -16.41 -8.28 -7.83
CA TRP A 47 -17.21 -7.97 -6.65
C TRP A 47 -16.37 -7.36 -5.51
N TYR A 48 -15.08 -7.55 -5.57
CA TYR A 48 -14.08 -7.05 -4.60
C TYR A 48 -13.33 -5.80 -5.10
N ALA A 49 -13.80 -5.16 -6.15
CA ALA A 49 -13.13 -3.98 -6.71
C ALA A 49 -12.80 -2.91 -5.68
N ASP A 50 -13.69 -2.70 -4.69
CA ASP A 50 -13.47 -1.72 -3.64
C ASP A 50 -12.30 -2.08 -2.68
N LEU A 51 -11.81 -3.32 -2.66
CA LEU A 51 -10.61 -3.73 -1.90
C LEU A 51 -9.33 -3.21 -2.56
N VAL A 52 -9.36 -3.08 -3.89
CA VAL A 52 -8.17 -2.84 -4.72
C VAL A 52 -7.86 -1.35 -4.80
N GLY A 53 -6.62 -1.00 -4.47
CA GLY A 53 -6.05 0.31 -4.65
C GLY A 53 -5.49 0.51 -6.06
N PRO A 54 -4.66 1.54 -6.31
CA PRO A 54 -4.08 1.81 -7.61
C PRO A 54 -3.09 0.73 -8.07
N LEU A 55 -2.89 0.62 -9.39
CA LEU A 55 -1.78 -0.12 -9.96
C LEU A 55 -0.46 0.65 -9.68
N VAL A 56 0.48 -0.01 -9.03
CA VAL A 56 1.77 0.60 -8.68
C VAL A 56 2.78 0.32 -9.78
N LEU A 57 3.38 1.38 -10.31
CA LEU A 57 4.34 1.31 -11.42
C LEU A 57 5.59 2.13 -11.10
N ALA A 58 6.74 1.73 -11.63
CA ALA A 58 7.93 2.58 -11.59
C ALA A 58 7.87 3.64 -12.70
N ALA A 59 8.38 4.85 -12.45
CA ALA A 59 8.37 5.95 -13.41
C ALA A 59 8.83 5.56 -14.83
N PRO A 60 9.89 4.75 -15.02
CA PRO A 60 10.30 4.30 -16.36
C PRO A 60 9.25 3.46 -17.11
N ALA A 61 8.27 2.88 -16.41
CA ALA A 61 7.21 2.09 -17.05
C ALA A 61 6.12 2.95 -17.72
N LEU A 62 6.08 4.26 -17.44
CA LEU A 62 5.05 5.16 -18.00
C LEU A 62 5.12 5.27 -19.52
N ASP A 63 6.31 5.22 -20.11
CA ASP A 63 6.47 5.27 -21.57
C ASP A 63 5.82 4.04 -22.23
N ALA A 64 6.12 2.85 -21.72
CA ALA A 64 5.52 1.62 -22.21
C ALA A 64 4.02 1.53 -21.90
N LEU A 65 3.57 2.14 -20.80
CA LEU A 65 2.14 2.18 -20.44
C LEU A 65 1.33 2.93 -21.50
N GLY A 66 1.87 4.03 -22.06
CA GLY A 66 1.20 4.80 -23.10
C GLY A 66 0.84 3.98 -24.33
N ASP A 67 1.71 3.07 -24.75
CA ASP A 67 1.48 2.17 -25.89
C ASP A 67 0.42 1.09 -25.60
N LEU A 68 0.24 0.74 -24.33
CA LEU A 68 -0.71 -0.31 -23.89
C LEU A 68 -2.11 0.23 -23.65
N LEU A 69 -2.23 1.47 -23.17
CA LEU A 69 -3.52 2.03 -22.81
C LEU A 69 -4.26 2.48 -24.07
N ARG A 70 -5.34 1.76 -24.37
CA ARG A 70 -6.33 2.22 -25.36
C ARG A 70 -7.12 3.39 -24.79
N PRO A 71 -7.77 4.21 -25.66
CA PRO A 71 -8.76 5.17 -25.18
C PRO A 71 -9.77 4.47 -24.25
N ARG A 72 -9.94 4.99 -23.05
CA ARG A 72 -10.81 4.39 -22.02
C ARG A 72 -11.69 5.44 -21.39
N GLU A 73 -12.91 5.04 -21.04
CA GLU A 73 -13.88 5.95 -20.41
C GLU A 73 -13.44 6.33 -18.98
N THR A 74 -12.87 5.36 -18.27
CA THR A 74 -12.37 5.56 -16.89
C THR A 74 -10.85 5.50 -16.90
N PRO A 75 -10.15 6.57 -16.48
CA PRO A 75 -8.70 6.57 -16.38
C PRO A 75 -8.21 5.45 -15.44
N LEU A 76 -7.06 4.86 -15.75
CA LEU A 76 -6.43 3.83 -14.93
C LEU A 76 -5.89 4.46 -13.64
N PRO A 77 -6.34 4.05 -12.44
CA PRO A 77 -5.76 4.55 -11.20
C PRO A 77 -4.35 4.01 -11.02
N VAL A 78 -3.37 4.91 -10.90
CA VAL A 78 -1.95 4.54 -10.76
C VAL A 78 -1.30 5.22 -9.57
N ALA A 79 -0.38 4.51 -8.92
CA ALA A 79 0.63 5.07 -8.04
C ALA A 79 2.00 4.89 -8.68
N VAL A 80 2.82 5.94 -8.69
CA VAL A 80 4.09 5.91 -9.43
C VAL A 80 5.24 5.98 -8.45
N THR A 81 6.10 4.94 -8.45
CA THR A 81 7.35 4.96 -7.69
C THR A 81 8.45 5.67 -8.47
N LEU A 82 9.22 6.49 -7.78
CA LEU A 82 10.30 7.29 -8.34
C LEU A 82 11.65 6.76 -7.84
N PRO A 83 12.23 5.74 -8.48
CA PRO A 83 13.49 5.15 -8.04
C PRO A 83 14.69 6.11 -8.11
N GLY A 84 14.63 7.13 -8.98
CA GLY A 84 15.63 8.20 -9.06
C GLY A 84 15.39 9.36 -8.09
N GLY A 85 14.46 9.21 -7.15
CA GLY A 85 14.15 10.20 -6.12
C GLY A 85 13.29 11.36 -6.63
N PRO A 86 13.16 12.43 -5.81
CA PRO A 86 12.20 13.51 -6.04
C PRO A 86 12.49 14.35 -7.30
N ALA A 87 13.72 14.33 -7.83
CA ALA A 87 14.06 15.00 -9.08
C ALA A 87 13.26 14.47 -10.29
N GLN A 88 12.67 13.28 -10.20
CA GLN A 88 11.81 12.72 -11.25
C GLN A 88 10.38 13.30 -11.25
N VAL A 89 9.96 14.01 -10.21
CA VAL A 89 8.59 14.50 -10.05
C VAL A 89 8.10 15.29 -11.27
N PRO A 90 8.82 16.32 -11.78
CA PRO A 90 8.36 17.09 -12.93
C PRO A 90 8.12 16.22 -14.17
N GLY A 91 9.05 15.33 -14.49
CA GLY A 91 8.95 14.45 -15.66
C GLY A 91 7.76 13.47 -15.55
N VAL A 92 7.52 12.92 -14.36
CA VAL A 92 6.35 12.04 -14.12
C VAL A 92 5.05 12.82 -14.26
N LEU A 93 4.96 14.04 -13.70
CA LEU A 93 3.77 14.87 -13.83
C LEU A 93 3.48 15.25 -15.29
N ASP A 94 4.50 15.47 -16.09
CA ASP A 94 4.33 15.75 -17.51
C ASP A 94 3.90 14.49 -18.29
N ALA A 95 4.47 13.33 -17.99
CA ALA A 95 4.08 12.06 -18.61
C ALA A 95 2.61 11.71 -18.33
N VAL A 96 2.17 11.77 -17.07
CA VAL A 96 0.79 11.39 -16.69
C VAL A 96 -0.28 12.30 -17.31
N LYS A 97 0.05 13.56 -17.64
CA LYS A 97 -0.89 14.48 -18.33
C LYS A 97 -1.30 13.99 -19.72
N THR A 98 -0.46 13.19 -20.36
CA THR A 98 -0.67 12.69 -21.73
C THR A 98 -1.30 11.30 -21.76
N LEU A 99 -1.40 10.64 -20.61
CA LEU A 99 -1.90 9.28 -20.48
C LEU A 99 -3.32 9.26 -19.92
N PRO A 100 -4.15 8.28 -20.31
CA PRO A 100 -5.48 8.08 -19.72
C PRO A 100 -5.37 7.39 -18.34
N VAL A 101 -4.63 8.04 -17.42
CA VAL A 101 -4.41 7.57 -16.05
C VAL A 101 -4.93 8.57 -15.02
N ASP A 102 -5.28 8.07 -13.84
CA ASP A 102 -5.62 8.86 -12.67
C ASP A 102 -4.50 8.68 -11.63
N LEU A 103 -3.64 9.69 -11.49
CA LEU A 103 -2.51 9.67 -10.58
C LEU A 103 -3.01 9.77 -9.13
N ARG A 104 -2.97 8.65 -8.42
CA ARG A 104 -3.41 8.54 -7.02
C ARG A 104 -2.32 8.89 -6.02
N ALA A 105 -1.06 8.59 -6.34
CA ALA A 105 0.08 8.88 -5.47
C ALA A 105 1.41 8.87 -6.24
N LEU A 106 2.39 9.55 -5.66
CA LEU A 106 3.81 9.36 -5.95
C LEU A 106 4.47 8.65 -4.76
N GLU A 107 5.44 7.78 -5.01
CA GLU A 107 6.18 7.09 -3.96
C GLU A 107 7.68 7.35 -4.13
N ILE A 108 8.32 7.94 -3.15
CA ILE A 108 9.67 8.48 -3.28
C ILE A 108 10.55 7.95 -2.15
N ALA A 109 11.72 7.39 -2.51
CA ALA A 109 12.79 7.17 -1.55
C ALA A 109 13.54 8.49 -1.29
N VAL A 110 13.91 8.73 -0.04
CA VAL A 110 14.69 9.92 0.32
C VAL A 110 16.16 9.66 -0.01
N PRO A 111 16.78 10.46 -0.91
CA PRO A 111 18.20 10.34 -1.22
C PRO A 111 19.07 10.53 0.02
N ASP A 112 20.23 9.88 0.03
CA ASP A 112 21.20 10.05 1.10
C ASP A 112 21.64 11.52 1.20
N GLY A 113 21.69 12.02 2.43
CA GLY A 113 22.07 13.39 2.72
C GLY A 113 21.02 14.46 2.43
N MET A 114 19.88 14.10 1.81
CA MET A 114 18.81 15.07 1.56
C MET A 114 18.12 15.47 2.86
N ARG A 115 18.01 16.76 3.10
CA ARG A 115 17.29 17.31 4.25
C ARG A 115 15.77 17.29 4.03
N PRO A 116 14.96 17.28 5.11
CA PRO A 116 13.51 17.31 5.00
C PRO A 116 12.95 18.52 4.25
N ASP A 117 13.53 19.70 4.44
CA ASP A 117 13.14 20.92 3.73
C ASP A 117 13.40 20.82 2.22
N GLU A 118 14.56 20.31 1.82
CA GLU A 118 14.91 20.07 0.42
C GLU A 118 13.95 19.05 -0.24
N LEU A 119 13.56 18.01 0.51
CA LEU A 119 12.58 17.05 0.03
C LEU A 119 11.22 17.72 -0.23
N LEU A 120 10.72 18.50 0.73
CA LEU A 120 9.44 19.19 0.60
C LEU A 120 9.42 20.18 -0.57
N ASP A 121 10.50 20.94 -0.75
CA ASP A 121 10.66 21.83 -1.90
C ASP A 121 10.64 21.05 -3.23
N ALA A 122 11.32 19.91 -3.28
CA ALA A 122 11.40 19.09 -4.49
C ALA A 122 10.07 18.42 -4.87
N VAL A 123 9.16 18.20 -3.90
CA VAL A 123 7.83 17.63 -4.14
C VAL A 123 6.71 18.67 -4.15
N ALA A 124 7.02 19.96 -3.99
CA ALA A 124 6.02 21.03 -3.90
C ALA A 124 5.10 21.12 -5.13
N ALA A 125 5.57 20.68 -6.30
CA ALA A 125 4.76 20.63 -7.53
C ALA A 125 3.85 19.38 -7.64
N ALA A 126 3.92 18.44 -6.70
CA ALA A 126 3.13 17.21 -6.77
C ALA A 126 1.63 17.54 -6.69
N THR A 127 0.86 16.99 -7.64
CA THR A 127 -0.60 17.16 -7.72
C THR A 127 -1.38 16.05 -7.02
N ALA A 128 -0.68 15.04 -6.52
CA ALA A 128 -1.21 13.92 -5.74
C ALA A 128 -0.39 13.76 -4.46
N PRO A 129 -0.91 13.07 -3.43
CA PRO A 129 -0.15 12.78 -2.22
C PRO A 129 1.17 12.07 -2.55
N VAL A 130 2.24 12.49 -1.87
CA VAL A 130 3.55 11.83 -1.95
C VAL A 130 3.71 10.92 -0.74
N TYR A 131 3.96 9.65 -0.98
CA TYR A 131 4.41 8.71 0.03
C TYR A 131 5.93 8.72 0.08
N VAL A 132 6.47 9.22 1.17
CA VAL A 132 7.92 9.30 1.41
C VAL A 132 8.36 8.01 2.11
N GLU A 133 9.23 7.24 1.47
CA GLU A 133 9.83 6.05 2.08
C GLU A 133 10.77 6.49 3.18
N ILE A 134 10.34 6.26 4.41
CA ILE A 134 11.05 6.70 5.62
C ILE A 134 12.24 5.77 5.87
N PRO A 135 13.47 6.30 5.93
CA PRO A 135 14.65 5.48 6.20
C PRO A 135 14.64 4.90 7.62
N ARG A 136 15.34 3.78 7.78
CA ARG A 136 15.47 3.07 9.05
C ARG A 136 16.67 3.59 9.86
N ASP A 137 16.80 4.92 9.96
CA ASP A 137 17.89 5.62 10.64
C ASP A 137 17.39 6.87 11.38
N ASP A 138 18.29 7.71 11.86
CA ASP A 138 18.02 8.92 12.64
C ASP A 138 17.25 10.01 11.86
N ARG A 139 17.16 9.90 10.53
CA ARG A 139 16.35 10.78 9.68
C ARG A 139 14.84 10.56 9.85
N ARG A 140 14.40 9.43 10.40
CA ARG A 140 12.98 9.09 10.59
C ARG A 140 12.20 10.18 11.28
N GLY A 141 12.63 10.58 12.48
CA GLY A 141 11.94 11.59 13.28
C GLY A 141 11.86 12.96 12.59
N PRO A 142 12.97 13.52 12.09
CA PRO A 142 12.94 14.77 11.31
C PRO A 142 12.02 14.74 10.09
N LEU A 143 12.02 13.65 9.32
CA LEU A 143 11.16 13.50 8.14
C LEU A 143 9.67 13.45 8.51
N LEU A 144 9.29 12.63 9.51
CA LEU A 144 7.90 12.56 9.95
C LEU A 144 7.40 13.93 10.46
N ARG A 145 8.21 14.66 11.23
CA ARG A 145 7.85 16.03 11.65
C ARG A 145 7.67 16.98 10.46
N ALA A 146 8.51 16.88 9.44
CA ALA A 146 8.40 17.72 8.25
C ALA A 146 7.15 17.39 7.40
N LEU A 147 6.74 16.12 7.36
CA LEU A 147 5.53 15.68 6.64
C LEU A 147 4.24 16.10 7.36
N ALA A 148 4.29 16.35 8.67
CA ALA A 148 3.11 16.71 9.47
C ALA A 148 2.38 17.93 8.87
N GLY A 149 1.06 17.79 8.63
CA GLY A 149 0.23 18.88 8.10
C GLY A 149 0.41 19.22 6.61
N THR A 150 1.32 18.52 5.87
CA THR A 150 1.57 18.82 4.46
C THR A 150 0.59 18.12 3.49
N GLY A 151 -0.17 17.12 3.97
CA GLY A 151 -0.96 16.22 3.13
C GLY A 151 -0.15 15.08 2.51
N HIS A 152 1.17 15.10 2.60
CA HIS A 152 2.03 13.98 2.23
C HIS A 152 2.01 12.89 3.32
N ARG A 153 2.53 11.71 3.01
CA ARG A 153 2.36 10.51 3.82
C ARG A 153 3.68 9.76 3.96
N ALA A 154 3.79 8.92 4.96
CA ALA A 154 4.92 8.04 5.13
C ALA A 154 4.72 6.71 4.36
N LYS A 155 5.83 6.10 3.92
CA LYS A 155 5.87 4.74 3.42
C LYS A 155 6.90 3.96 4.21
N PHE A 156 6.50 2.83 4.80
CA PHE A 156 7.39 1.93 5.52
C PHE A 156 7.67 0.70 4.68
N ARG A 157 8.96 0.41 4.52
CA ARG A 157 9.41 -0.85 3.95
C ARG A 157 9.36 -1.93 5.03
N THR A 158 8.66 -3.02 4.77
CA THR A 158 8.48 -4.13 5.72
C THR A 158 9.13 -5.42 5.25
N GLY A 159 9.89 -5.38 4.15
CA GLY A 159 10.58 -6.54 3.64
C GLY A 159 11.35 -6.29 2.34
N GLY A 160 11.77 -7.37 1.70
CA GLY A 160 12.55 -7.34 0.47
C GLY A 160 13.23 -8.67 0.19
N VAL A 161 14.26 -8.64 -0.63
CA VAL A 161 15.01 -9.85 -1.07
C VAL A 161 16.09 -10.32 -0.07
N ARG A 162 16.28 -9.61 1.04
CA ARG A 162 17.27 -9.94 2.07
C ARG A 162 16.65 -9.78 3.46
N ALA A 163 17.13 -10.57 4.41
CA ALA A 163 16.61 -10.58 5.78
C ALA A 163 16.71 -9.23 6.50
N ASP A 164 17.78 -8.46 6.26
CA ASP A 164 18.01 -7.14 6.87
C ASP A 164 17.03 -6.06 6.42
N LEU A 165 16.25 -6.33 5.36
CA LEU A 165 15.19 -5.43 4.89
C LEU A 165 13.86 -5.60 5.66
N TYR A 166 13.77 -6.63 6.50
CA TYR A 166 12.61 -6.87 7.37
C TYR A 166 12.87 -6.22 8.73
N PRO A 167 12.13 -5.17 9.12
CA PRO A 167 12.19 -4.65 10.48
C PRO A 167 11.66 -5.70 11.47
N ASP A 168 12.22 -5.77 12.65
CA ASP A 168 11.61 -6.54 13.73
C ASP A 168 10.37 -5.83 14.29
N ASP A 169 9.66 -6.51 15.22
CA ASP A 169 8.41 -6.01 15.76
C ASP A 169 8.59 -4.69 16.51
N ALA A 170 9.67 -4.56 17.28
CA ALA A 170 9.95 -3.36 18.06
C ALA A 170 10.29 -2.17 17.14
N GLU A 171 11.15 -2.39 16.15
CA GLU A 171 11.53 -1.35 15.19
C GLU A 171 10.34 -0.83 14.38
N LEU A 172 9.49 -1.74 13.88
CA LEU A 172 8.31 -1.35 13.12
C LEU A 172 7.26 -0.68 14.02
N ALA A 173 7.09 -1.16 15.26
CA ALA A 173 6.21 -0.52 16.23
C ALA A 173 6.65 0.91 16.55
N ASP A 174 7.96 1.15 16.72
CA ASP A 174 8.51 2.50 16.93
C ASP A 174 8.27 3.40 15.72
N ALA A 175 8.40 2.88 14.50
CA ALA A 175 8.12 3.63 13.28
C ALA A 175 6.63 4.01 13.18
N ILE A 176 5.72 3.08 13.49
CA ILE A 176 4.28 3.31 13.48
C ILE A 176 3.89 4.32 14.56
N ARG A 177 4.40 4.18 15.79
CA ARG A 177 4.17 5.14 16.88
C ARG A 177 4.58 6.55 16.47
N ALA A 178 5.80 6.69 15.94
CA ALA A 178 6.32 7.98 15.52
C ALA A 178 5.46 8.63 14.41
N ALA A 179 4.96 7.85 13.44
CA ALA A 179 4.08 8.35 12.38
C ALA A 179 2.72 8.80 12.94
N VAL A 180 2.11 8.00 13.83
CA VAL A 180 0.82 8.33 14.44
C VAL A 180 0.94 9.55 15.37
N GLU A 181 1.99 9.66 16.17
CA GLU A 181 2.27 10.83 17.01
C GLU A 181 2.48 12.11 16.21
N ALA A 182 3.13 11.99 15.04
CA ALA A 182 3.30 13.12 14.11
C ALA A 182 2.03 13.46 13.33
N GLY A 183 0.95 12.66 13.44
CA GLY A 183 -0.26 12.83 12.63
C GLY A 183 -0.04 12.56 11.14
N VAL A 184 0.94 11.72 10.78
CA VAL A 184 1.30 11.39 9.40
C VAL A 184 0.73 10.03 9.03
N PRO A 185 -0.25 9.95 8.13
CA PRO A 185 -0.74 8.68 7.61
C PRO A 185 0.37 7.92 6.88
N PHE A 186 0.28 6.59 6.87
CA PHE A 186 1.30 5.78 6.22
C PHE A 186 0.72 4.62 5.42
N LYS A 187 1.51 4.12 4.48
CA LYS A 187 1.34 2.82 3.83
C LYS A 187 2.56 1.94 4.11
N ALA A 188 2.42 0.64 3.84
CA ALA A 188 3.51 -0.31 3.91
C ALA A 188 3.81 -0.92 2.53
N THR A 189 5.04 -1.38 2.33
CA THR A 189 5.47 -1.97 1.06
C THR A 189 6.52 -3.04 1.26
N ALA A 190 6.51 -4.02 0.38
CA ALA A 190 7.39 -5.18 0.33
C ALA A 190 7.24 -6.14 1.53
N GLY A 191 7.26 -7.44 1.26
CA GLY A 191 7.19 -8.48 2.29
C GLY A 191 5.82 -8.64 2.98
N LEU A 192 4.78 -7.96 2.49
CA LEU A 192 3.41 -8.09 3.00
C LEU A 192 2.58 -8.94 2.04
N HIS A 193 2.67 -10.25 2.20
CA HIS A 193 1.96 -11.21 1.36
C HIS A 193 0.77 -11.83 2.09
N HIS A 194 0.82 -11.86 3.42
CA HIS A 194 -0.15 -12.55 4.28
C HIS A 194 -0.88 -11.60 5.22
N ALA A 195 -2.09 -12.00 5.60
CA ALA A 195 -2.92 -11.24 6.54
C ALA A 195 -2.33 -11.21 7.95
N VAL A 196 -1.69 -12.31 8.35
CA VAL A 196 -1.18 -12.51 9.71
C VAL A 196 0.32 -12.77 9.66
N ARG A 197 1.04 -12.30 10.69
CA ARG A 197 2.47 -12.57 10.86
C ARG A 197 2.78 -14.04 10.64
N ASN A 198 3.82 -14.31 9.86
CA ASN A 198 4.23 -15.65 9.51
C ASN A 198 5.75 -15.76 9.34
N THR A 199 6.23 -16.99 9.14
CA THR A 199 7.57 -17.28 8.67
C THR A 199 7.46 -17.82 7.26
N ASP A 200 8.09 -17.17 6.31
CA ASP A 200 8.09 -17.60 4.92
C ASP A 200 8.75 -18.99 4.80
N PRO A 201 8.08 -19.99 4.22
CA PRO A 201 8.57 -21.36 4.20
C PRO A 201 9.77 -21.56 3.26
N GLU A 202 9.97 -20.70 2.28
CA GLU A 202 11.05 -20.82 1.30
C GLU A 202 12.32 -20.12 1.78
N THR A 203 12.18 -18.92 2.33
CA THR A 203 13.31 -18.07 2.74
C THR A 203 13.64 -18.19 4.22
N GLY A 204 12.68 -18.61 5.04
CA GLY A 204 12.77 -18.58 6.50
C GLY A 204 12.68 -17.17 7.10
N PHE A 205 12.33 -16.15 6.30
CA PHE A 205 12.21 -14.79 6.79
C PHE A 205 10.91 -14.61 7.57
N GLU A 206 11.04 -13.86 8.67
CA GLU A 206 9.88 -13.41 9.44
C GLU A 206 9.17 -12.29 8.69
N GLN A 207 7.89 -12.47 8.40
CA GLN A 207 7.08 -11.51 7.65
C GLN A 207 5.95 -10.98 8.53
N HIS A 208 5.75 -9.66 8.51
CA HIS A 208 4.59 -9.03 9.14
C HIS A 208 3.32 -9.33 8.36
N GLY A 209 2.19 -9.41 9.07
CA GLY A 209 0.88 -9.48 8.44
C GLY A 209 0.27 -8.08 8.23
N PHE A 210 -0.46 -7.89 7.13
CA PHE A 210 -1.09 -6.58 6.88
C PHE A 210 -2.20 -6.25 7.89
N LEU A 211 -2.86 -7.26 8.49
CA LEU A 211 -3.82 -7.04 9.57
C LEU A 211 -3.11 -6.71 10.89
N ASN A 212 -1.91 -7.27 11.14
CA ASN A 212 -1.11 -6.87 12.29
C ASN A 212 -0.71 -5.40 12.22
N LEU A 213 -0.34 -4.89 11.02
CA LEU A 213 -0.05 -3.48 10.83
C LEU A 213 -1.29 -2.60 11.05
N LEU A 214 -2.45 -3.02 10.57
CA LEU A 214 -3.70 -2.32 10.79
C LEU A 214 -4.03 -2.20 12.29
N LEU A 215 -3.85 -3.28 13.06
CA LEU A 215 -4.03 -3.29 14.51
C LEU A 215 -3.02 -2.40 15.22
N ALA A 216 -1.75 -2.45 14.81
CA ALA A 216 -0.67 -1.62 15.35
C ALA A 216 -0.92 -0.12 15.12
N ALA A 217 -1.44 0.24 13.95
CA ALA A 217 -1.81 1.62 13.63
C ALA A 217 -3.04 2.10 14.42
N ALA A 218 -4.00 1.21 14.66
CA ALA A 218 -5.20 1.51 15.44
C ALA A 218 -4.89 1.77 16.92
N ASP A 219 -3.98 1.00 17.51
CA ASP A 219 -3.52 1.15 18.89
C ASP A 219 -1.99 1.15 18.96
N PRO A 220 -1.36 2.32 18.80
CA PRO A 220 0.11 2.43 18.83
C PRO A 220 0.72 2.03 20.18
N GLY A 221 -0.04 2.11 21.27
CA GLY A 221 0.40 1.66 22.60
C GLY A 221 0.59 0.14 22.69
N GLN A 222 -0.09 -0.62 21.83
CA GLN A 222 0.01 -2.07 21.73
C GLN A 222 0.66 -2.53 20.41
N ALA A 223 1.34 -1.63 19.70
CA ALA A 223 1.82 -1.89 18.33
C ALA A 223 2.74 -3.11 18.26
N GLU A 224 3.71 -3.24 19.16
CA GLU A 224 4.64 -4.37 19.16
C GLU A 224 3.92 -5.71 19.40
N ALA A 225 3.03 -5.77 20.39
CA ALA A 225 2.22 -6.96 20.65
C ALA A 225 1.27 -7.28 19.48
N ALA A 226 0.74 -6.27 18.81
CA ALA A 226 -0.10 -6.46 17.63
C ALA A 226 0.72 -7.01 16.45
N LEU A 227 1.95 -6.53 16.25
CA LEU A 227 2.85 -7.01 15.18
C LEU A 227 3.34 -8.45 15.43
N ALA A 228 3.53 -8.82 16.69
CA ALA A 228 4.01 -10.14 17.07
C ALA A 228 2.94 -11.25 17.03
N GLU A 229 1.64 -10.89 17.00
CA GLU A 229 0.54 -11.86 17.07
C GLU A 229 0.50 -12.77 15.82
N ARG A 230 0.44 -14.08 16.05
CA ARG A 230 0.44 -15.12 15.00
C ARG A 230 -0.87 -15.91 14.92
N ASP A 231 -1.74 -15.78 15.95
CA ASP A 231 -3.04 -16.45 15.94
C ASP A 231 -4.02 -15.67 15.06
N GLY A 232 -4.34 -16.22 13.89
CA GLY A 232 -5.27 -15.60 12.95
C GLY A 232 -6.67 -15.38 13.51
N SER A 233 -7.11 -16.22 14.46
CA SER A 233 -8.42 -16.06 15.11
C SER A 233 -8.43 -14.85 16.04
N VAL A 234 -7.36 -14.64 16.81
CA VAL A 234 -7.16 -13.47 17.67
C VAL A 234 -7.06 -12.20 16.84
N VAL A 235 -6.26 -12.23 15.77
CA VAL A 235 -6.13 -11.10 14.85
C VAL A 235 -7.49 -10.73 14.24
N ALA A 236 -8.22 -11.71 13.73
CA ALA A 236 -9.51 -11.48 13.09
C ALA A 236 -10.56 -10.94 14.07
N GLU A 237 -10.60 -11.44 15.32
CA GLU A 237 -11.51 -10.92 16.36
C GLU A 237 -11.21 -9.45 16.65
N ARG A 238 -9.93 -9.10 16.86
CA ARG A 238 -9.51 -7.71 17.11
C ARG A 238 -9.82 -6.80 15.92
N VAL A 239 -9.61 -7.27 14.68
CA VAL A 239 -9.91 -6.50 13.47
C VAL A 239 -11.42 -6.23 13.34
N ARG A 240 -12.29 -7.19 13.66
CA ARG A 240 -13.75 -6.98 13.65
C ARG A 240 -14.21 -5.90 14.63
N ALA A 241 -13.47 -5.69 15.70
CA ALA A 241 -13.77 -4.68 16.72
C ALA A 241 -13.23 -3.28 16.35
N LEU A 242 -12.45 -3.13 15.27
CA LEU A 242 -11.89 -1.85 14.88
C LEU A 242 -12.95 -0.89 14.34
N ASP A 243 -12.79 0.38 14.70
CA ASP A 243 -13.44 1.48 14.00
C ASP A 243 -12.80 1.69 12.63
N PRO A 244 -13.60 1.92 11.56
CA PRO A 244 -13.08 2.23 10.23
C PRO A 244 -12.10 3.40 10.17
N GLY A 245 -12.14 4.34 11.13
CA GLY A 245 -11.17 5.43 11.27
C GLY A 245 -9.73 5.00 11.50
N ALA A 246 -9.47 3.73 11.85
CA ALA A 246 -8.12 3.17 11.85
C ALA A 246 -7.43 3.30 10.48
N ARG A 247 -8.20 3.36 9.39
CA ARG A 247 -7.73 3.57 8.01
C ARG A 247 -7.18 4.97 7.75
N GLU A 248 -7.50 5.93 8.57
CA GLU A 248 -6.92 7.29 8.48
C GLU A 248 -5.43 7.29 8.79
N ARG A 249 -4.94 6.29 9.54
CA ARG A 249 -3.53 6.12 9.91
C ARG A 249 -2.80 5.17 8.98
N PHE A 250 -3.34 3.97 8.75
CA PHE A 250 -2.79 2.97 7.83
C PHE A 250 -3.61 2.93 6.54
N THR A 251 -3.12 3.55 5.48
CA THR A 251 -3.89 3.82 4.26
C THR A 251 -3.96 2.63 3.32
N SER A 252 -2.86 1.90 3.10
CA SER A 252 -2.80 0.74 2.21
C SER A 252 -1.48 -0.02 2.37
N PHE A 253 -1.38 -1.14 1.69
CA PHE A 253 -0.10 -1.82 1.47
C PHE A 253 0.01 -2.28 0.02
N GLY A 254 1.26 -2.36 -0.48
CA GLY A 254 1.55 -2.90 -1.80
C GLY A 254 1.66 -4.42 -1.75
N THR A 255 0.93 -5.10 -2.63
CA THR A 255 0.99 -6.55 -2.80
C THR A 255 1.21 -6.94 -4.25
N CYS A 256 1.97 -8.00 -4.51
CA CYS A 256 2.16 -8.55 -5.85
C CYS A 256 1.00 -9.47 -6.30
N SER A 257 0.07 -9.80 -5.40
CA SER A 257 -1.10 -10.65 -5.65
C SER A 257 -2.31 -10.07 -4.93
N ILE A 258 -3.37 -9.74 -5.66
CA ILE A 258 -4.66 -9.34 -5.07
C ILE A 258 -5.44 -10.56 -4.56
N SER A 259 -5.23 -11.72 -5.16
CA SER A 259 -5.93 -12.95 -4.76
C SER A 259 -5.53 -13.45 -3.36
N ASP A 260 -4.28 -13.26 -2.94
CA ASP A 260 -3.80 -13.74 -1.66
C ASP A 260 -4.50 -13.04 -0.48
N PRO A 261 -4.46 -11.68 -0.37
CA PRO A 261 -5.18 -11.00 0.70
C PRO A 261 -6.70 -11.22 0.62
N LEU A 262 -7.29 -11.29 -0.57
CA LEU A 262 -8.70 -11.58 -0.74
C LEU A 262 -9.07 -12.96 -0.14
N THR A 263 -8.29 -13.99 -0.47
CA THR A 263 -8.49 -15.37 0.00
C THR A 263 -8.33 -15.46 1.51
N GLU A 264 -7.30 -14.84 2.07
CA GLU A 264 -7.03 -14.88 3.50
C GLU A 264 -8.04 -14.10 4.32
N LEU A 265 -8.48 -12.92 3.85
CA LEU A 265 -9.57 -12.18 4.50
C LEU A 265 -10.88 -12.98 4.51
N ALA A 266 -11.17 -13.72 3.42
CA ALA A 266 -12.33 -14.61 3.38
C ALA A 266 -12.17 -15.85 4.29
N ALA A 267 -10.97 -16.42 4.39
CA ALA A 267 -10.67 -17.54 5.29
C ALA A 267 -10.80 -17.14 6.76
N LEU A 268 -10.42 -15.92 7.10
CA LEU A 268 -10.57 -15.33 8.44
C LEU A 268 -12.01 -14.85 8.74
N GLY A 269 -12.93 -15.00 7.79
CA GLY A 269 -14.33 -14.55 7.95
C GLY A 269 -14.48 -13.04 8.03
N LEU A 270 -13.55 -12.28 7.50
CA LEU A 270 -13.56 -10.82 7.42
C LEU A 270 -14.18 -10.31 6.11
N LEU A 271 -14.19 -11.16 5.07
CA LEU A 271 -14.90 -10.93 3.82
C LEU A 271 -15.83 -12.11 3.49
N PRO A 272 -16.85 -11.91 2.66
CA PRO A 272 -17.65 -13.00 2.14
C PRO A 272 -16.79 -14.01 1.37
N ARG A 273 -17.06 -15.31 1.54
CA ARG A 273 -16.47 -16.33 0.67
C ARG A 273 -17.02 -16.17 -0.75
N GLY A 274 -16.16 -16.01 -1.73
CA GLY A 274 -16.47 -15.88 -3.13
C GLY A 274 -15.39 -16.50 -3.99
N GLU A 275 -15.74 -16.87 -5.22
CA GLU A 275 -14.72 -17.20 -6.22
C GLU A 275 -13.95 -15.91 -6.57
N ALA A 276 -12.63 -16.03 -6.57
CA ALA A 276 -11.72 -14.96 -6.95
C ALA A 276 -11.74 -14.73 -8.47
#